data_03d991a884df85166835f2f17239d478
#
_entry.id   03d991a884df85166835f2f17239d478
#
_cell.length_a   1.000
_cell.length_b   1.000
_cell.length_c   1.000
_cell.angle_alpha   90.00
_cell.angle_beta   90.00
_cell.angle_gamma   90.00
#
_symmetry.space_group_name_H-M   'P 1'
#
loop_
_entity.id
_entity.type
_entity.pdbx_description
1 polymer ?
#
loop_
_entity_poly.entity_id
_entity_poly.type
_entity_poly.pdbx_seq_one_letter_code
_entity_poly.pdbx_strand_id
1 'polypeptide(L)'
;SAGTTGGTVTATARTQPRPAQRARPDLEEEPISPAQRFLVGLFVAVPLAALVAAIPLMWGWGLGWHDVLIALAFYWLSGLGVTVGYHRYFTHGSFKAKTGLRVALAVAGSLAIEGPVITWVSDHRRHHKYSDKEGDPHSPWRYGDDAKALSKGLVYAHIGWLFDPNKTSQEKFSPDLLADRRIKTVDAWFPGLVAVTLLLPPLIGGLWGMSWQGALTAFFWASLVRVALLHHVTWSINSICHTFGTTEFEARDKSKNVSWMAIASFGESWHNLHHADPTCARHGALKGQLDPSVRVIWALEK
;
A
#
# COMPACT_ATOMS: atom_id res chain seq x y z
N SER A 1 22.43 -28.20 -79.66
CA SER A 1 21.52 -28.39 -78.54
C SER A 1 21.92 -27.51 -77.33
N ALA A 2 21.13 -26.49 -77.09
CA ALA A 2 21.30 -25.50 -76.08
C ALA A 2 20.51 -25.94 -74.79
N GLY A 3 21.18 -26.05 -73.69
CA GLY A 3 20.56 -26.27 -72.40
C GLY A 3 20.42 -24.93 -71.70
N THR A 4 19.16 -24.54 -71.44
CA THR A 4 18.78 -23.41 -70.64
C THR A 4 18.63 -23.86 -69.17
N THR A 5 19.51 -23.36 -68.31
CA THR A 5 19.37 -23.48 -66.86
C THR A 5 18.54 -22.33 -66.32
N GLY A 6 17.29 -22.63 -65.90
CA GLY A 6 16.42 -21.69 -65.20
C GLY A 6 16.83 -21.54 -63.73
N GLY A 7 17.34 -20.38 -63.37
CA GLY A 7 17.58 -20.04 -61.95
C GLY A 7 16.30 -19.55 -61.29
N THR A 8 15.84 -20.31 -60.30
CA THR A 8 14.75 -19.88 -59.42
C THR A 8 15.25 -18.84 -58.42
N VAL A 9 14.77 -17.60 -58.57
CA VAL A 9 15.01 -16.52 -57.59
C VAL A 9 14.00 -16.70 -56.45
N THR A 10 14.48 -17.20 -55.34
CA THR A 10 13.72 -17.21 -54.09
C THR A 10 13.66 -15.79 -53.50
N ALA A 11 12.50 -15.17 -53.57
CA ALA A 11 12.26 -13.87 -52.95
C ALA A 11 12.21 -14.09 -51.39
N THR A 12 13.26 -13.64 -50.73
CA THR A 12 13.26 -13.54 -49.27
C THR A 12 12.29 -12.42 -48.84
N ALA A 13 11.15 -12.82 -48.23
CA ALA A 13 10.23 -11.88 -47.66
C ALA A 13 10.96 -11.05 -46.57
N ARG A 14 11.16 -9.78 -46.79
CA ARG A 14 11.60 -8.84 -45.77
C ARG A 14 10.50 -8.74 -44.73
N THR A 15 10.71 -9.34 -43.53
CA THR A 15 9.92 -9.06 -42.37
C THR A 15 10.05 -7.60 -42.00
N GLN A 16 8.97 -6.85 -42.18
CA GLN A 16 8.91 -5.47 -41.68
C GLN A 16 9.18 -5.47 -40.19
N PRO A 17 10.03 -4.59 -39.64
CA PRO A 17 10.22 -4.49 -38.21
C PRO A 17 8.87 -4.12 -37.58
N ARG A 18 8.46 -4.88 -36.56
CA ARG A 18 7.29 -4.54 -35.75
C ARG A 18 7.43 -3.08 -35.30
N PRO A 19 6.39 -2.23 -35.47
CA PRO A 19 6.43 -0.88 -34.96
C PRO A 19 6.80 -0.93 -33.47
N ALA A 20 7.81 -0.16 -33.09
CA ALA A 20 8.24 -0.06 -31.70
C ALA A 20 7.01 0.31 -30.86
N GLN A 21 6.62 -0.59 -29.97
CA GLN A 21 5.49 -0.36 -29.07
C GLN A 21 5.84 0.89 -28.27
N ARG A 22 5.10 2.00 -28.46
CA ARG A 22 5.31 3.23 -27.69
C ARG A 22 5.29 2.86 -26.21
N ALA A 23 6.34 3.25 -25.49
CA ALA A 23 6.40 3.05 -24.05
C ALA A 23 5.16 3.67 -23.41
N ARG A 24 4.40 2.88 -22.64
CA ARG A 24 3.22 3.38 -21.92
C ARG A 24 3.64 4.49 -20.96
N PRO A 25 2.89 5.61 -20.86
CA PRO A 25 3.21 6.68 -19.93
C PRO A 25 3.16 6.19 -18.47
N ASP A 26 3.91 6.86 -17.59
CA ASP A 26 3.93 6.52 -16.16
C ASP A 26 2.66 6.97 -15.42
N LEU A 27 1.93 7.94 -15.98
CA LEU A 27 0.74 8.55 -15.42
C LEU A 27 -0.47 8.25 -16.28
N GLU A 28 -1.65 8.21 -15.65
CA GLU A 28 -2.92 8.20 -16.35
C GLU A 28 -3.12 9.51 -17.12
N GLU A 29 -3.87 9.45 -18.22
CA GLU A 29 -4.15 10.61 -19.06
C GLU A 29 -5.05 11.64 -18.36
N GLU A 30 -5.99 11.14 -17.54
CA GLU A 30 -6.93 11.99 -16.82
C GLU A 30 -6.56 12.13 -15.33
N PRO A 31 -6.53 13.37 -14.81
CA PRO A 31 -6.32 13.61 -13.39
C PRO A 31 -7.54 13.17 -12.56
N ILE A 32 -7.34 13.02 -11.25
CA ILE A 32 -8.46 12.75 -10.33
C ILE A 32 -9.48 13.88 -10.35
N SER A 33 -10.76 13.51 -10.31
CA SER A 33 -11.85 14.49 -10.25
C SER A 33 -11.87 15.25 -8.91
N PRO A 34 -12.46 16.45 -8.87
CA PRO A 34 -12.66 17.19 -7.62
C PRO A 34 -13.42 16.38 -6.56
N ALA A 35 -14.40 15.56 -6.96
CA ALA A 35 -15.15 14.71 -6.06
C ALA A 35 -14.26 13.62 -5.43
N GLN A 36 -13.40 12.98 -6.21
CA GLN A 36 -12.43 12.01 -5.69
C GLN A 36 -11.45 12.66 -4.71
N ARG A 37 -10.97 13.88 -5.03
CA ARG A 37 -10.08 14.63 -4.13
C ARG A 37 -10.77 15.01 -2.83
N PHE A 38 -12.05 15.38 -2.88
CA PHE A 38 -12.86 15.64 -1.69
C PHE A 38 -13.01 14.37 -0.83
N LEU A 39 -13.29 13.21 -1.43
CA LEU A 39 -13.38 11.94 -0.71
C LEU A 39 -12.05 11.57 -0.05
N VAL A 40 -10.92 11.74 -0.73
CA VAL A 40 -9.59 11.55 -0.12
C VAL A 40 -9.43 12.46 1.10
N GLY A 41 -9.79 13.74 0.97
CA GLY A 41 -9.76 14.70 2.08
C GLY A 41 -10.61 14.25 3.27
N LEU A 42 -11.80 13.74 3.00
CA LEU A 42 -12.70 13.24 4.04
C LEU A 42 -12.10 12.03 4.77
N PHE A 43 -11.55 11.05 4.03
CA PHE A 43 -10.93 9.86 4.61
C PHE A 43 -9.60 10.13 5.34
N VAL A 44 -8.94 11.23 5.04
CA VAL A 44 -7.77 11.70 5.81
C VAL A 44 -8.21 12.50 7.03
N ALA A 45 -9.10 13.48 6.85
CA ALA A 45 -9.44 14.44 7.90
C ALA A 45 -10.30 13.85 9.02
N VAL A 46 -11.32 13.04 8.70
CA VAL A 46 -12.25 12.50 9.71
C VAL A 46 -11.56 11.53 10.67
N PRO A 47 -10.80 10.51 10.21
CA PRO A 47 -10.06 9.64 11.11
C PRO A 47 -8.99 10.39 11.91
N LEU A 48 -8.30 11.36 11.31
CA LEU A 48 -7.33 12.19 12.01
C LEU A 48 -7.97 13.04 13.11
N ALA A 49 -9.11 13.66 12.83
CA ALA A 49 -9.88 14.40 13.83
C ALA A 49 -10.32 13.49 14.99
N ALA A 50 -10.75 12.27 14.70
CA ALA A 50 -11.08 11.27 15.73
C ALA A 50 -9.83 10.89 16.55
N LEU A 51 -8.67 10.69 15.92
CA LEU A 51 -7.43 10.41 16.63
C LEU A 51 -7.02 11.54 17.57
N VAL A 52 -7.11 12.79 17.11
CA VAL A 52 -6.83 13.98 17.96
C VAL A 52 -7.84 14.08 19.10
N ALA A 53 -9.12 13.83 18.84
CA ALA A 53 -10.17 13.85 19.87
C ALA A 53 -10.04 12.70 20.88
N ALA A 54 -9.35 11.60 20.51
CA ALA A 54 -9.10 10.48 21.42
C ALA A 54 -8.35 10.90 22.69
N ILE A 55 -7.43 11.87 22.60
CA ILE A 55 -6.61 12.35 23.72
C ILE A 55 -7.50 12.84 24.88
N PRO A 56 -8.40 13.83 24.72
CA PRO A 56 -9.29 14.26 25.80
C PRO A 56 -10.37 13.23 26.16
N LEU A 57 -10.83 12.42 25.20
CA LEU A 57 -11.89 11.45 25.44
C LEU A 57 -11.41 10.21 26.20
N MET A 58 -10.11 9.88 26.15
CA MET A 58 -9.52 8.82 26.98
C MET A 58 -9.74 9.03 28.49
N TRP A 59 -9.88 10.27 28.93
CA TRP A 59 -10.01 10.61 30.36
C TRP A 59 -11.42 10.55 30.90
N GLY A 60 -12.44 10.34 30.08
CA GLY A 60 -13.81 10.39 30.58
C GLY A 60 -14.88 9.75 29.72
N TRP A 61 -14.56 9.31 28.54
CA TRP A 61 -15.56 8.78 27.61
C TRP A 61 -15.25 7.36 27.16
N GLY A 62 -15.73 6.38 27.93
CA GLY A 62 -16.05 5.05 27.47
C GLY A 62 -15.07 4.35 26.52
N LEU A 63 -13.80 4.16 26.88
CA LEU A 63 -12.97 3.14 26.28
C LEU A 63 -13.15 1.84 27.07
N GLY A 64 -13.90 0.90 26.52
CA GLY A 64 -14.05 -0.44 27.09
C GLY A 64 -13.05 -1.44 26.50
N TRP A 65 -12.82 -2.55 27.20
CA TRP A 65 -11.97 -3.62 26.68
C TRP A 65 -12.46 -4.19 25.36
N HIS A 66 -13.77 -4.23 25.12
CA HIS A 66 -14.33 -4.65 23.84
C HIS A 66 -13.88 -3.74 22.69
N ASP A 67 -13.82 -2.42 22.90
CA ASP A 67 -13.36 -1.48 21.89
C ASP A 67 -11.89 -1.72 21.53
N VAL A 68 -11.05 -1.94 22.56
CA VAL A 68 -9.62 -2.25 22.36
C VAL A 68 -9.45 -3.56 21.58
N LEU A 69 -10.17 -4.61 21.96
CA LEU A 69 -10.04 -5.92 21.29
C LEU A 69 -10.52 -5.86 19.84
N ILE A 70 -11.66 -5.19 19.57
CA ILE A 70 -12.15 -5.00 18.20
C ILE A 70 -11.16 -4.16 17.39
N ALA A 71 -10.66 -3.05 17.96
CA ALA A 71 -9.69 -2.20 17.29
C ALA A 71 -8.39 -2.95 16.95
N LEU A 72 -7.85 -3.73 17.89
CA LEU A 72 -6.67 -4.55 17.65
C LEU A 72 -6.93 -5.62 16.59
N ALA A 73 -8.06 -6.33 16.64
CA ALA A 73 -8.40 -7.34 15.65
C ALA A 73 -8.46 -6.75 14.23
N PHE A 74 -9.13 -5.62 14.06
CA PHE A 74 -9.21 -4.95 12.75
C PHE A 74 -7.89 -4.28 12.34
N TYR A 75 -7.09 -3.78 13.28
CA TYR A 75 -5.76 -3.24 12.99
C TYR A 75 -4.85 -4.35 12.44
N TRP A 76 -4.81 -5.51 13.09
CA TRP A 76 -4.01 -6.64 12.65
C TRP A 76 -4.51 -7.21 11.32
N LEU A 77 -5.82 -7.41 11.17
CA LEU A 77 -6.41 -7.94 9.94
C LEU A 77 -6.09 -7.05 8.74
N SER A 78 -6.41 -5.75 8.84
CA SER A 78 -6.20 -4.81 7.74
C SER A 78 -4.72 -4.48 7.53
N GLY A 79 -3.94 -4.34 8.60
CA GLY A 79 -2.50 -4.09 8.53
C GLY A 79 -1.73 -5.26 7.89
N LEU A 80 -2.03 -6.50 8.27
CA LEU A 80 -1.46 -7.68 7.59
C LEU A 80 -1.97 -7.80 6.14
N GLY A 81 -3.20 -7.40 5.87
CA GLY A 81 -3.72 -7.32 4.50
C GLY A 81 -2.90 -6.38 3.62
N VAL A 82 -2.46 -5.23 4.16
CA VAL A 82 -1.56 -4.31 3.46
C VAL A 82 -0.15 -4.90 3.38
N THR A 83 0.44 -5.29 4.49
CA THR A 83 1.85 -5.64 4.55
C THR A 83 2.16 -7.01 3.92
N VAL A 84 1.40 -8.04 4.24
CA VAL A 84 1.55 -9.38 3.63
C VAL A 84 0.90 -9.42 2.24
N GLY A 85 -0.32 -8.85 2.11
CA GLY A 85 -1.09 -8.90 0.87
C GLY A 85 -0.62 -7.88 -0.16
N TYR A 86 -0.99 -6.62 0.00
CA TYR A 86 -0.71 -5.57 -0.98
C TYR A 86 0.78 -5.42 -1.27
N HIS A 87 1.59 -5.37 -0.23
CA HIS A 87 3.01 -5.09 -0.32
C HIS A 87 3.82 -6.33 -0.74
N ARG A 88 3.99 -7.30 0.16
CA ARG A 88 4.91 -8.43 -0.10
C ARG A 88 4.40 -9.40 -1.16
N TYR A 89 3.08 -9.62 -1.24
CA TYR A 89 2.51 -10.53 -2.23
C TYR A 89 2.24 -9.85 -3.57
N PHE A 90 1.29 -8.88 -3.62
CA PHE A 90 0.84 -8.32 -4.91
C PHE A 90 1.86 -7.38 -5.55
N THR A 91 2.62 -6.60 -4.77
CA THR A 91 3.63 -5.71 -5.33
C THR A 91 4.89 -6.47 -5.72
N HIS A 92 5.47 -7.23 -4.81
CA HIS A 92 6.80 -7.79 -4.96
C HIS A 92 6.86 -9.27 -5.30
N GLY A 93 5.75 -10.02 -5.15
CA GLY A 93 5.73 -11.45 -5.42
C GLY A 93 6.68 -12.25 -4.51
N SER A 94 6.88 -11.79 -3.27
CA SER A 94 7.86 -12.33 -2.34
C SER A 94 7.58 -13.77 -1.88
N PHE A 95 6.36 -14.26 -2.11
CA PHE A 95 5.96 -15.63 -1.85
C PHE A 95 4.84 -16.04 -2.79
N LYS A 96 4.48 -17.35 -2.81
CA LYS A 96 3.39 -17.88 -3.62
C LYS A 96 2.17 -18.17 -2.78
N ALA A 97 0.99 -17.91 -3.31
CA ALA A 97 -0.28 -18.14 -2.63
C ALA A 97 -1.31 -18.81 -3.56
N LYS A 98 -2.12 -19.72 -2.98
CA LYS A 98 -3.28 -20.28 -3.66
C LYS A 98 -4.35 -19.20 -3.87
N THR A 99 -5.22 -19.41 -4.84
CA THR A 99 -6.25 -18.42 -5.23
C THR A 99 -7.09 -17.91 -4.06
N GLY A 100 -7.54 -18.79 -3.16
CA GLY A 100 -8.34 -18.37 -1.99
C GLY A 100 -7.58 -17.40 -1.08
N LEU A 101 -6.31 -17.70 -0.80
CA LEU A 101 -5.46 -16.83 0.02
C LEU A 101 -5.19 -15.49 -0.68
N ARG A 102 -4.97 -15.50 -2.01
CA ARG A 102 -4.80 -14.27 -2.79
C ARG A 102 -6.01 -13.33 -2.65
N VAL A 103 -7.21 -13.87 -2.82
CA VAL A 103 -8.45 -13.10 -2.68
C VAL A 103 -8.62 -12.60 -1.23
N ALA A 104 -8.37 -13.45 -0.25
CA ALA A 104 -8.45 -13.08 1.16
C ALA A 104 -7.47 -11.94 1.53
N LEU A 105 -6.23 -11.99 1.02
CA LEU A 105 -5.23 -10.93 1.21
C LEU A 105 -5.65 -9.62 0.54
N ALA A 106 -6.24 -9.66 -0.66
CA ALA A 106 -6.75 -8.48 -1.35
C ALA A 106 -7.93 -7.84 -0.58
N VAL A 107 -8.85 -8.67 -0.07
CA VAL A 107 -9.97 -8.20 0.78
C VAL A 107 -9.44 -7.59 2.07
N ALA A 108 -8.55 -8.29 2.78
CA ALA A 108 -7.99 -7.80 4.05
C ALA A 108 -7.26 -6.46 3.88
N GLY A 109 -6.45 -6.30 2.83
CA GLY A 109 -5.77 -5.03 2.52
C GLY A 109 -6.74 -3.89 2.22
N SER A 110 -7.85 -4.18 1.55
CA SER A 110 -8.89 -3.19 1.26
C SER A 110 -9.56 -2.64 2.53
N LEU A 111 -9.60 -3.42 3.61
CA LEU A 111 -10.14 -2.99 4.91
C LEU A 111 -9.30 -1.92 5.62
N ALA A 112 -8.09 -1.65 5.13
CA ALA A 112 -7.23 -0.58 5.64
C ALA A 112 -7.65 0.82 5.16
N ILE A 113 -8.46 0.91 4.12
CA ILE A 113 -8.87 2.18 3.47
C ILE A 113 -7.65 2.97 2.93
N GLU A 114 -6.66 2.27 2.40
CA GLU A 114 -5.48 2.89 1.78
C GLU A 114 -5.56 2.94 0.25
N GLY A 115 -6.71 2.62 -0.30
CA GLY A 115 -6.99 2.54 -1.73
C GLY A 115 -7.27 1.11 -2.22
N PRO A 116 -7.87 0.99 -3.42
CA PRO A 116 -8.07 -0.30 -4.08
C PRO A 116 -6.73 -0.99 -4.35
N VAL A 117 -6.72 -2.33 -4.40
CA VAL A 117 -5.50 -3.12 -4.51
C VAL A 117 -4.65 -2.76 -5.74
N ILE A 118 -5.28 -2.54 -6.89
CA ILE A 118 -4.56 -2.25 -8.14
C ILE A 118 -3.92 -0.86 -8.09
N THR A 119 -4.63 0.13 -7.54
CA THR A 119 -4.09 1.49 -7.36
C THR A 119 -2.91 1.48 -6.39
N TRP A 120 -3.07 0.87 -5.22
CA TRP A 120 -2.02 0.81 -4.19
C TRP A 120 -0.74 0.15 -4.73
N VAL A 121 -0.89 -1.00 -5.40
CA VAL A 121 0.22 -1.75 -5.99
C VAL A 121 0.90 -0.96 -7.11
N SER A 122 0.13 -0.27 -7.94
CA SER A 122 0.67 0.57 -9.02
C SER A 122 1.51 1.71 -8.48
N ASP A 123 1.02 2.43 -7.47
CA ASP A 123 1.77 3.51 -6.82
C ASP A 123 3.05 2.99 -6.19
N HIS A 124 3.01 1.86 -5.51
CA HIS A 124 4.16 1.30 -4.84
C HIS A 124 5.22 0.74 -5.81
N ARG A 125 4.79 0.10 -6.90
CA ARG A 125 5.72 -0.34 -7.97
C ARG A 125 6.37 0.86 -8.67
N ARG A 126 5.63 1.96 -8.85
CA ARG A 126 6.19 3.22 -9.38
C ARG A 126 7.18 3.82 -8.38
N HIS A 127 6.88 3.81 -7.08
CA HIS A 127 7.79 4.23 -6.03
C HIS A 127 9.12 3.44 -6.12
N HIS A 128 9.09 2.13 -6.13
CA HIS A 128 10.31 1.31 -6.27
C HIS A 128 11.11 1.59 -7.55
N LYS A 129 10.42 1.91 -8.64
CA LYS A 129 11.09 2.26 -9.90
C LYS A 129 11.86 3.57 -9.80
N TYR A 130 11.32 4.56 -9.09
CA TYR A 130 11.84 5.93 -9.03
C TYR A 130 12.25 6.35 -7.61
N SER A 131 12.36 5.44 -6.67
CA SER A 131 12.55 5.72 -5.26
C SER A 131 13.56 6.85 -5.00
N ASP A 132 13.10 7.89 -4.30
CA ASP A 132 13.82 9.11 -3.96
C ASP A 132 14.37 9.92 -5.15
N LYS A 133 13.81 9.70 -6.35
CA LYS A 133 14.17 10.40 -7.59
C LYS A 133 12.94 11.06 -8.22
N GLU A 134 13.17 11.83 -9.28
CA GLU A 134 12.08 12.37 -10.08
C GLU A 134 11.20 11.24 -10.62
N GLY A 135 9.87 11.39 -10.45
CA GLY A 135 8.89 10.35 -10.80
C GLY A 135 8.39 9.53 -9.60
N ASP A 136 9.06 9.58 -8.45
CA ASP A 136 8.56 8.95 -7.22
C ASP A 136 7.27 9.62 -6.75
N PRO A 137 6.16 8.87 -6.54
CA PRO A 137 4.90 9.45 -6.13
C PRO A 137 4.94 10.11 -4.74
N HIS A 138 5.82 9.69 -3.84
CA HIS A 138 5.81 10.13 -2.44
C HIS A 138 7.19 10.28 -1.80
N SER A 139 8.20 10.76 -2.54
CA SER A 139 9.50 11.01 -1.96
C SER A 139 9.55 12.24 -1.05
N PRO A 140 10.15 12.16 0.16
CA PRO A 140 10.42 13.32 0.99
C PRO A 140 11.51 14.24 0.39
N TRP A 141 12.27 13.76 -0.58
CA TRP A 141 13.36 14.50 -1.25
C TRP A 141 12.91 15.26 -2.49
N ARG A 142 11.62 15.27 -2.79
CA ARG A 142 11.01 15.89 -3.97
C ARG A 142 11.40 17.37 -4.17
N TYR A 143 11.60 18.12 -3.10
CA TYR A 143 11.85 19.57 -3.16
C TYR A 143 13.31 19.96 -2.93
N GLY A 144 14.19 19.00 -2.67
CA GLY A 144 15.60 19.21 -2.35
C GLY A 144 16.00 18.63 -1.02
N ASP A 145 17.22 18.90 -0.58
CA ASP A 145 17.87 18.31 0.59
C ASP A 145 18.16 19.32 1.73
N ASP A 146 17.90 20.62 1.51
CA ASP A 146 17.99 21.59 2.60
C ASP A 146 16.84 21.41 3.61
N ALA A 147 16.99 21.94 4.82
CA ALA A 147 16.06 21.72 5.93
C ALA A 147 14.60 22.15 5.61
N LYS A 148 14.42 23.24 4.85
CA LYS A 148 13.09 23.73 4.46
C LYS A 148 12.47 22.85 3.38
N ALA A 149 13.25 22.48 2.38
CA ALA A 149 12.82 21.56 1.31
C ALA A 149 12.45 20.19 1.88
N LEU A 150 13.28 19.65 2.77
CA LEU A 150 13.02 18.37 3.42
C LEU A 150 11.79 18.41 4.32
N SER A 151 11.57 19.48 5.10
CA SER A 151 10.37 19.65 5.92
C SER A 151 9.10 19.63 5.06
N LYS A 152 9.11 20.35 3.93
CA LYS A 152 8.01 20.33 2.95
C LYS A 152 7.84 18.95 2.31
N GLY A 153 8.95 18.29 1.99
CA GLY A 153 8.98 16.96 1.41
C GLY A 153 8.42 15.89 2.36
N LEU A 154 8.73 15.97 3.65
CA LEU A 154 8.18 15.08 4.67
C LEU A 154 6.65 15.17 4.74
N VAL A 155 6.09 16.38 4.77
CA VAL A 155 4.63 16.58 4.76
C VAL A 155 4.04 16.03 3.45
N TYR A 156 4.70 16.27 2.31
CA TYR A 156 4.27 15.74 1.02
C TYR A 156 4.29 14.21 1.01
N ALA A 157 5.38 13.58 1.39
CA ALA A 157 5.53 12.12 1.40
C ALA A 157 4.57 11.44 2.39
N HIS A 158 4.23 12.13 3.49
CA HIS A 158 3.32 11.60 4.50
C HIS A 158 1.86 11.66 4.07
N ILE A 159 1.36 12.85 3.67
CA ILE A 159 -0.05 13.09 3.36
C ILE A 159 -0.23 13.74 1.98
N GLY A 160 0.63 14.71 1.61
CA GLY A 160 0.40 15.58 0.47
C GLY A 160 0.24 14.86 -0.87
N TRP A 161 0.97 13.76 -1.06
CA TRP A 161 0.92 12.95 -2.29
C TRP A 161 -0.45 12.35 -2.59
N LEU A 162 -1.27 12.10 -1.55
CA LEU A 162 -2.64 11.59 -1.71
C LEU A 162 -3.54 12.56 -2.47
N PHE A 163 -3.21 13.85 -2.43
CA PHE A 163 -3.92 14.93 -3.10
C PHE A 163 -3.33 15.31 -4.46
N ASP A 164 -2.25 14.66 -4.90
CA ASP A 164 -1.68 14.87 -6.23
C ASP A 164 -2.75 14.52 -7.29
N PRO A 165 -3.03 15.42 -8.24
CA PRO A 165 -4.01 15.15 -9.29
C PRO A 165 -3.57 14.01 -10.23
N ASN A 166 -2.26 13.79 -10.37
CA ASN A 166 -1.72 12.82 -11.31
C ASN A 166 -1.69 11.42 -10.71
N LYS A 167 -2.39 10.49 -11.32
CA LYS A 167 -2.42 9.08 -10.91
C LYS A 167 -1.38 8.24 -11.65
N THR A 168 -0.89 7.22 -11.00
CA THR A 168 -0.01 6.22 -11.59
C THR A 168 -0.77 5.36 -12.60
N SER A 169 -0.20 5.15 -13.78
CA SER A 169 -0.78 4.27 -14.80
C SER A 169 -0.84 2.82 -14.34
N GLN A 170 -2.06 2.32 -14.18
CA GLN A 170 -2.29 0.92 -13.81
C GLN A 170 -1.92 -0.03 -14.95
N GLU A 171 -2.12 0.38 -16.20
CA GLU A 171 -1.75 -0.41 -17.37
C GLU A 171 -0.24 -0.63 -17.47
N LYS A 172 0.55 0.33 -17.00
CA LYS A 172 1.99 0.22 -17.01
C LYS A 172 2.53 -0.56 -15.81
N PHE A 173 2.03 -0.27 -14.62
CA PHE A 173 2.60 -0.77 -13.38
C PHE A 173 1.95 -2.04 -12.83
N SER A 174 0.70 -2.34 -13.22
CA SER A 174 -0.06 -3.49 -12.71
C SER A 174 -0.84 -4.24 -13.80
N PRO A 175 -0.25 -4.50 -15.00
CA PRO A 175 -0.95 -5.20 -16.06
C PRO A 175 -1.33 -6.64 -15.68
N ASP A 176 -0.56 -7.28 -14.82
CA ASP A 176 -0.81 -8.59 -14.24
C ASP A 176 -2.08 -8.62 -13.38
N LEU A 177 -2.29 -7.59 -12.56
CA LEU A 177 -3.49 -7.47 -11.72
C LEU A 177 -4.73 -7.09 -12.54
N LEU A 178 -4.56 -6.25 -13.56
CA LEU A 178 -5.62 -5.91 -14.51
C LEU A 178 -6.08 -7.13 -15.33
N ALA A 179 -5.22 -8.11 -15.56
CA ALA A 179 -5.56 -9.36 -16.22
C ALA A 179 -6.26 -10.37 -15.30
N ASP A 180 -6.12 -10.22 -13.97
CA ASP A 180 -6.74 -11.13 -12.99
C ASP A 180 -8.17 -10.70 -12.67
N ARG A 181 -9.15 -11.46 -13.21
CA ARG A 181 -10.59 -11.18 -13.02
C ARG A 181 -11.00 -11.13 -11.54
N ARG A 182 -10.42 -11.99 -10.69
CA ARG A 182 -10.80 -12.04 -9.26
C ARG A 182 -10.30 -10.83 -8.52
N ILE A 183 -9.07 -10.41 -8.79
CA ILE A 183 -8.48 -9.21 -8.18
C ILE A 183 -9.19 -7.95 -8.67
N LYS A 184 -9.54 -7.87 -9.96
CA LYS A 184 -10.40 -6.78 -10.48
C LYS A 184 -11.75 -6.72 -9.77
N THR A 185 -12.34 -7.87 -9.46
CA THR A 185 -13.61 -7.92 -8.72
C THR A 185 -13.43 -7.35 -7.31
N VAL A 186 -12.40 -7.76 -6.57
CA VAL A 186 -12.10 -7.19 -5.23
C VAL A 186 -11.85 -5.69 -5.33
N ASP A 187 -11.06 -5.26 -6.31
CA ASP A 187 -10.77 -3.84 -6.56
C ASP A 187 -12.05 -3.01 -6.77
N ALA A 188 -12.98 -3.52 -7.60
CA ALA A 188 -14.28 -2.88 -7.85
C ALA A 188 -15.18 -2.85 -6.59
N TRP A 189 -15.05 -3.83 -5.70
CA TRP A 189 -15.79 -3.89 -4.43
C TRP A 189 -15.19 -3.02 -3.32
N PHE A 190 -14.12 -2.30 -3.59
CA PHE A 190 -13.45 -1.46 -2.58
C PHE A 190 -14.40 -0.55 -1.79
N PRO A 191 -15.37 0.18 -2.40
CA PRO A 191 -16.33 0.99 -1.63
C PRO A 191 -17.17 0.15 -0.65
N GLY A 192 -17.56 -1.06 -1.03
CA GLY A 192 -18.29 -1.98 -0.17
C GLY A 192 -17.41 -2.47 1.00
N LEU A 193 -16.13 -2.74 0.76
CA LEU A 193 -15.16 -3.15 1.78
C LEU A 193 -14.85 -2.00 2.75
N VAL A 194 -14.84 -0.76 2.25
CA VAL A 194 -14.79 0.45 3.11
C VAL A 194 -15.99 0.49 4.04
N ALA A 195 -17.20 0.26 3.53
CA ALA A 195 -18.40 0.20 4.37
C ALA A 195 -18.31 -0.93 5.41
N VAL A 196 -17.82 -2.11 5.03
CA VAL A 196 -17.61 -3.24 5.96
C VAL A 196 -16.67 -2.86 7.10
N THR A 197 -15.50 -2.31 6.79
CA THR A 197 -14.48 -1.98 7.82
C THR A 197 -14.90 -0.84 8.74
N LEU A 198 -15.83 0.02 8.30
CA LEU A 198 -16.38 1.10 9.13
C LEU A 198 -17.60 0.67 9.95
N LEU A 199 -18.45 -0.22 9.41
CA LEU A 199 -19.74 -0.58 10.02
C LEU A 199 -19.72 -1.89 10.82
N LEU A 200 -18.80 -2.81 10.50
CA LEU A 200 -18.70 -4.07 11.21
C LEU A 200 -18.20 -3.90 12.66
N PRO A 201 -17.20 -3.07 12.98
CA PRO A 201 -16.81 -2.82 14.37
C PRO A 201 -17.94 -2.31 15.26
N PRO A 202 -18.72 -1.27 14.90
CA PRO A 202 -19.87 -0.84 15.71
C PRO A 202 -20.96 -1.91 15.83
N LEU A 203 -21.20 -2.71 14.80
CA LEU A 203 -22.13 -3.82 14.90
C LEU A 203 -21.67 -4.83 15.96
N ILE A 204 -20.40 -5.23 15.94
CA ILE A 204 -19.81 -6.14 16.94
C ILE A 204 -19.87 -5.51 18.32
N GLY A 205 -19.47 -4.24 18.49
CA GLY A 205 -19.48 -3.55 19.77
C GLY A 205 -20.88 -3.39 20.36
N GLY A 206 -21.86 -3.08 19.52
CA GLY A 206 -23.26 -2.99 19.90
C GLY A 206 -23.85 -4.32 20.37
N LEU A 207 -23.57 -5.39 19.63
CA LEU A 207 -23.99 -6.74 19.98
C LEU A 207 -23.27 -7.26 21.23
N TRP A 208 -21.98 -7.01 21.38
CA TRP A 208 -21.19 -7.42 22.54
C TRP A 208 -21.68 -6.76 23.84
N GLY A 209 -21.84 -5.44 23.78
CA GLY A 209 -22.33 -4.66 24.92
C GLY A 209 -23.86 -4.64 25.07
N MET A 210 -24.61 -5.28 24.17
CA MET A 210 -26.08 -5.21 24.06
C MET A 210 -26.60 -3.77 24.24
N SER A 211 -25.86 -2.79 23.61
CA SER A 211 -26.16 -1.38 23.76
C SER A 211 -25.74 -0.57 22.54
N TRP A 212 -26.49 0.48 22.23
CA TRP A 212 -26.12 1.44 21.21
C TRP A 212 -24.85 2.23 21.58
N GLN A 213 -24.59 2.42 22.88
CA GLN A 213 -23.36 3.03 23.38
C GLN A 213 -22.13 2.20 22.99
N GLY A 214 -22.19 0.87 23.16
CA GLY A 214 -21.13 -0.03 22.70
C GLY A 214 -20.89 0.04 21.21
N ALA A 215 -21.94 0.27 20.42
CA ALA A 215 -21.79 0.51 18.99
C ALA A 215 -21.06 1.83 18.69
N LEU A 216 -21.40 2.91 19.40
CA LEU A 216 -20.77 4.23 19.19
C LEU A 216 -19.30 4.24 19.62
N THR A 217 -18.96 3.64 20.75
CA THR A 217 -17.57 3.57 21.22
C THR A 217 -16.72 2.71 20.29
N ALA A 218 -17.24 1.58 19.83
CA ALA A 218 -16.56 0.74 18.83
C ALA A 218 -16.41 1.45 17.48
N PHE A 219 -17.39 2.21 17.03
CA PHE A 219 -17.24 3.03 15.82
C PHE A 219 -16.13 4.07 15.97
N PHE A 220 -16.10 4.79 17.10
CA PHE A 220 -15.09 5.79 17.36
C PHE A 220 -13.68 5.16 17.41
N TRP A 221 -13.49 4.14 18.27
CA TRP A 221 -12.17 3.56 18.50
C TRP A 221 -11.74 2.56 17.43
N ALA A 222 -12.60 1.60 17.09
CA ALA A 222 -12.25 0.49 16.21
C ALA A 222 -12.45 0.79 14.72
N SER A 223 -13.27 1.76 14.35
CA SER A 223 -13.35 2.22 12.97
C SER A 223 -12.49 3.46 12.74
N LEU A 224 -12.74 4.59 13.40
CA LEU A 224 -12.08 5.86 13.05
C LEU A 224 -10.65 5.95 13.59
N VAL A 225 -10.44 5.81 14.90
CA VAL A 225 -9.10 5.93 15.51
C VAL A 225 -8.16 4.85 15.00
N ARG A 226 -8.63 3.61 14.87
CA ARG A 226 -7.85 2.51 14.31
C ARG A 226 -7.41 2.79 12.87
N VAL A 227 -8.29 3.29 12.01
CA VAL A 227 -7.95 3.65 10.63
C VAL A 227 -6.88 4.76 10.61
N ALA A 228 -7.05 5.81 11.41
CA ALA A 228 -6.07 6.88 11.49
C ALA A 228 -4.69 6.36 11.93
N LEU A 229 -4.64 5.52 12.97
CA LEU A 229 -3.38 4.93 13.44
C LEU A 229 -2.69 4.13 12.34
N LEU A 230 -3.42 3.26 11.65
CA LEU A 230 -2.86 2.45 10.56
C LEU A 230 -2.36 3.32 9.40
N HIS A 231 -3.16 4.31 8.98
CA HIS A 231 -2.78 5.25 7.92
C HIS A 231 -1.48 5.98 8.26
N HIS A 232 -1.40 6.57 9.46
CA HIS A 232 -0.20 7.32 9.84
C HIS A 232 1.02 6.43 10.03
N VAL A 233 0.87 5.18 10.45
CA VAL A 233 1.97 4.20 10.46
C VAL A 233 2.43 3.90 9.04
N THR A 234 1.52 3.56 8.13
CA THR A 234 1.86 3.27 6.72
C THR A 234 2.51 4.46 6.03
N TRP A 235 1.93 5.66 6.17
CA TRP A 235 2.50 6.87 5.55
C TRP A 235 3.84 7.29 6.17
N SER A 236 4.10 6.89 7.41
CA SER A 236 5.42 7.07 8.04
C SER A 236 6.51 6.23 7.37
N ILE A 237 6.15 5.10 6.78
CA ILE A 237 7.12 4.33 5.98
C ILE A 237 7.61 5.18 4.80
N ASN A 238 6.71 5.88 4.10
CA ASN A 238 7.08 6.73 2.98
C ASN A 238 7.89 7.97 3.41
N SER A 239 7.56 8.57 4.53
CA SER A 239 8.18 9.81 5.01
C SER A 239 9.39 9.55 5.92
N ILE A 240 9.17 8.91 7.07
CA ILE A 240 10.19 8.71 8.10
C ILE A 240 11.25 7.70 7.63
N CYS A 241 10.84 6.55 7.10
CA CYS A 241 11.79 5.51 6.70
C CYS A 241 12.57 5.82 5.42
N HIS A 242 12.28 6.93 4.73
CA HIS A 242 13.12 7.48 3.65
C HIS A 242 13.96 8.69 4.10
N THR A 243 13.94 9.04 5.40
CA THR A 243 14.63 10.21 5.91
C THR A 243 15.51 9.89 7.13
N PHE A 244 14.94 9.20 8.12
CA PHE A 244 15.57 8.94 9.41
C PHE A 244 15.76 7.44 9.63
N GLY A 245 16.80 7.07 10.41
CA GLY A 245 17.06 5.70 10.80
C GLY A 245 18.46 5.22 10.43
N THR A 246 18.66 3.92 10.46
CA THR A 246 19.93 3.26 10.17
C THR A 246 19.95 2.64 8.77
N THR A 247 21.15 2.41 8.24
CA THR A 247 21.38 1.82 6.91
C THR A 247 22.37 0.68 7.07
N GLU A 248 21.88 -0.56 7.03
CA GLU A 248 22.71 -1.76 7.16
C GLU A 248 23.01 -2.43 5.81
N PHE A 249 22.24 -2.08 4.78
CA PHE A 249 22.35 -2.65 3.43
C PHE A 249 22.49 -1.54 2.40
N GLU A 250 23.23 -1.81 1.33
CA GLU A 250 23.33 -0.90 0.19
C GLU A 250 22.02 -0.90 -0.60
N ALA A 251 21.38 0.24 -0.69
CA ALA A 251 20.19 0.49 -1.49
C ALA A 251 20.45 1.61 -2.52
N ARG A 252 19.61 1.66 -3.56
CA ARG A 252 19.73 2.67 -4.63
C ARG A 252 19.14 4.03 -4.25
N ASP A 253 18.54 4.13 -3.10
CA ASP A 253 17.76 5.23 -2.57
C ASP A 253 18.16 5.55 -1.13
N LYS A 254 17.37 6.35 -0.45
CA LYS A 254 17.65 6.82 0.91
C LYS A 254 16.84 6.08 1.98
N SER A 255 16.37 4.88 1.68
CA SER A 255 15.61 4.03 2.63
C SER A 255 16.41 3.70 3.89
N LYS A 256 15.74 3.69 5.04
CA LYS A 256 16.30 3.52 6.38
C LYS A 256 15.52 2.48 7.17
N ASN A 257 16.15 1.92 8.19
CA ASN A 257 15.53 1.08 9.19
C ASN A 257 15.16 1.90 10.44
N VAL A 258 13.91 1.74 10.90
CA VAL A 258 13.36 2.47 12.05
C VAL A 258 12.81 1.47 13.07
N SER A 259 13.60 1.06 14.03
CA SER A 259 13.31 -0.07 14.94
C SER A 259 12.07 0.12 15.82
N TRP A 260 11.81 1.34 16.31
CA TRP A 260 10.69 1.62 17.20
C TRP A 260 9.31 1.49 16.52
N MET A 261 9.26 1.54 15.18
CA MET A 261 8.03 1.34 14.41
C MET A 261 7.78 -0.13 14.05
N ALA A 262 8.70 -1.04 14.28
CA ALA A 262 8.68 -2.38 13.71
C ALA A 262 7.41 -3.17 14.03
N ILE A 263 6.89 -3.11 15.27
CA ILE A 263 5.67 -3.82 15.65
C ILE A 263 4.45 -3.16 15.03
N ALA A 264 4.30 -1.83 15.15
CA ALA A 264 3.14 -1.11 14.63
C ALA A 264 3.04 -1.20 13.10
N SER A 265 4.17 -1.27 12.42
CA SER A 265 4.25 -1.40 10.95
C SER A 265 4.33 -2.85 10.46
N PHE A 266 4.18 -3.83 11.33
CA PHE A 266 4.28 -5.27 10.98
C PHE A 266 5.61 -5.66 10.32
N GLY A 267 6.71 -4.94 10.65
CA GLY A 267 8.03 -5.16 10.09
C GLY A 267 8.37 -4.31 8.85
N GLU A 268 7.45 -3.50 8.35
CA GLU A 268 7.70 -2.66 7.17
C GLU A 268 8.73 -1.56 7.41
N SER A 269 8.94 -1.17 8.68
CA SER A 269 9.96 -0.18 9.05
C SER A 269 11.40 -0.69 8.97
N TRP A 270 11.63 -1.99 8.74
CA TRP A 270 12.91 -2.53 8.26
C TRP A 270 13.05 -2.28 6.76
N HIS A 271 13.03 -1.01 6.41
CA HIS A 271 12.78 -0.55 5.05
C HIS A 271 14.03 -0.55 4.17
N ASN A 272 15.20 -0.48 4.80
CA ASN A 272 16.48 -0.47 4.07
C ASN A 272 16.77 -1.81 3.39
N LEU A 273 16.61 -2.95 4.09
CA LEU A 273 16.75 -4.26 3.43
C LEU A 273 15.70 -4.44 2.35
N HIS A 274 14.45 -4.04 2.63
CA HIS A 274 13.37 -4.14 1.65
C HIS A 274 13.70 -3.43 0.33
N HIS A 275 14.29 -2.24 0.38
CA HIS A 275 14.71 -1.50 -0.83
C HIS A 275 15.99 -2.06 -1.45
N ALA A 276 16.86 -2.72 -0.68
CA ALA A 276 18.03 -3.41 -1.20
C ALA A 276 17.64 -4.71 -1.93
N ASP A 277 16.67 -5.46 -1.41
CA ASP A 277 16.10 -6.67 -2.02
C ASP A 277 14.56 -6.71 -1.85
N PRO A 278 13.80 -6.07 -2.74
CA PRO A 278 12.34 -6.01 -2.65
C PRO A 278 11.65 -7.36 -2.76
N THR A 279 12.32 -8.37 -3.30
CA THR A 279 11.73 -9.72 -3.47
C THR A 279 11.83 -10.58 -2.20
N CYS A 280 12.65 -10.17 -1.24
CA CYS A 280 12.78 -10.85 0.03
C CYS A 280 11.50 -10.71 0.87
N ALA A 281 10.88 -11.84 1.24
CA ALA A 281 9.69 -11.81 2.11
C ALA A 281 10.00 -11.37 3.54
N ARG A 282 11.26 -11.44 3.96
CA ARG A 282 11.72 -11.05 5.29
C ARG A 282 12.38 -9.67 5.26
N HIS A 283 11.77 -8.69 5.92
CA HIS A 283 12.33 -7.35 6.03
C HIS A 283 13.27 -7.21 7.24
N GLY A 284 12.90 -7.78 8.37
CA GLY A 284 13.74 -7.84 9.56
C GLY A 284 14.71 -9.03 9.52
N ALA A 285 15.84 -8.89 8.84
CA ALA A 285 16.78 -10.00 8.61
C ALA A 285 17.83 -10.18 9.72
N LEU A 286 18.17 -9.11 10.44
CA LEU A 286 19.20 -9.16 11.46
C LEU A 286 18.65 -9.63 12.81
N LYS A 287 19.55 -10.12 13.66
CA LYS A 287 19.19 -10.59 15.01
C LYS A 287 18.52 -9.47 15.81
N GLY A 288 17.37 -9.77 16.39
CA GLY A 288 16.58 -8.82 17.19
C GLY A 288 15.60 -7.95 16.38
N GLN A 289 15.63 -8.02 15.05
CA GLN A 289 14.67 -7.32 14.22
C GLN A 289 13.34 -8.10 14.16
N LEU A 290 12.30 -7.55 14.80
CA LEU A 290 10.97 -8.12 14.83
C LEU A 290 10.23 -7.82 13.52
N ASP A 291 9.80 -8.86 12.83
CA ASP A 291 9.01 -8.78 11.59
C ASP A 291 7.76 -9.67 11.72
N PRO A 292 6.63 -9.12 12.21
CA PRO A 292 5.40 -9.86 12.37
C PRO A 292 4.87 -10.44 11.04
N SER A 293 5.01 -9.71 9.93
CA SER A 293 4.50 -10.16 8.63
C SER A 293 5.19 -11.43 8.14
N VAL A 294 6.51 -11.55 8.29
CA VAL A 294 7.20 -12.78 7.88
C VAL A 294 6.80 -13.98 8.72
N ARG A 295 6.45 -13.78 10.01
CA ARG A 295 5.94 -14.85 10.86
C ARG A 295 4.59 -15.37 10.36
N VAL A 296 3.71 -14.45 9.90
CA VAL A 296 2.43 -14.83 9.29
C VAL A 296 2.65 -15.55 7.98
N ILE A 297 3.52 -15.04 7.09
CA ILE A 297 3.86 -15.71 5.82
C ILE A 297 4.35 -17.15 6.10
N TRP A 298 5.28 -17.32 7.02
CA TRP A 298 5.81 -18.64 7.38
C TRP A 298 4.73 -19.57 7.95
N ALA A 299 3.76 -19.05 8.72
CA ALA A 299 2.63 -19.84 9.20
C ALA A 299 1.67 -20.27 8.09
N LEU A 300 1.52 -19.45 7.05
CA LEU A 300 0.67 -19.75 5.88
C LEU A 300 1.31 -20.73 4.90
N GLU A 301 2.62 -20.94 4.96
CA GLU A 301 3.35 -21.91 4.14
C GLU A 301 3.24 -23.36 4.65
N LYS A 302 2.79 -23.55 5.88
CA LYS A 302 2.58 -24.86 6.53
C LYS A 302 1.18 -25.39 6.30
#